data_6dea714ed7670daf5ad4155835d08a27
#
_entry.id   6dea714ed7670daf5ad4155835d08a27
#
_cell.length_a   1.000
_cell.length_b   1.000
_cell.length_c   1.000
_cell.angle_alpha   90.00
_cell.angle_beta   90.00
_cell.angle_gamma   90.00
#
_symmetry.space_group_name_H-M   'P 1'
#
loop_
_entity.id
_entity.type
_entity.pdbx_description
1 polymer ?
#
loop_
_entity_poly.entity_id
_entity_poly.type
_entity_poly.pdbx_seq_one_letter_code
_entity_poly.pdbx_strand_id
1 'polypeptide(L)'
;MTPDRSYIVCATPRSGSTLVCHALGETGVAGRPEEYFEALRHSGRPRRPEEYFLGVEDPSIRDHLGERSVGSDPPPRSPLWSRAAYDRYLEWVFEAGTTANGMFGAKMMWGYFGDFVSLVRNIPEYRDVPLAELLPAVFPDLTFVRVVRANKVRQAVSLWKAVQTATWREDQATSTAVSVEDDGSP
;
A
#
# COMPACT_ATOMS: atom_id res chain seq x y z
N MET A 1 -18.58 -3.87 9.21
CA MET A 1 -18.55 -3.20 10.56
C MET A 1 -18.02 -1.79 10.36
N THR A 2 -18.76 -0.77 10.80
CA THR A 2 -18.26 0.62 10.76
C THR A 2 -17.34 0.83 11.97
N PRO A 3 -16.11 1.33 11.82
CA PRO A 3 -15.23 1.60 12.94
C PRO A 3 -15.75 2.77 13.79
N ASP A 4 -15.39 2.79 15.07
CA ASP A 4 -15.69 3.92 15.97
C ASP A 4 -14.66 5.03 15.79
N ARG A 5 -13.40 4.67 15.55
CA ARG A 5 -12.26 5.57 15.35
C ARG A 5 -11.35 5.06 14.27
N SER A 6 -10.71 5.98 13.58
CA SER A 6 -9.84 5.67 12.45
C SER A 6 -8.50 6.41 12.55
N TYR A 7 -7.45 5.78 12.05
CA TYR A 7 -6.22 6.50 11.75
C TYR A 7 -5.63 6.07 10.41
N ILE A 8 -4.93 7.01 9.78
CA ILE A 8 -4.19 6.74 8.55
C ILE A 8 -2.71 7.03 8.77
N VAL A 9 -1.87 6.02 8.57
CA VAL A 9 -0.41 6.16 8.54
C VAL A 9 -0.01 6.75 7.19
N CYS A 10 0.33 8.03 7.21
CA CYS A 10 0.79 8.77 6.03
C CYS A 10 2.30 8.63 5.90
N ALA A 11 2.76 8.15 4.76
CA ALA A 11 4.17 7.84 4.56
C ALA A 11 4.62 8.04 3.11
N THR A 12 5.94 8.07 2.95
CA THR A 12 6.62 7.92 1.67
C THR A 12 7.40 6.60 1.65
N PRO A 13 7.73 6.05 0.48
CA PRO A 13 8.50 4.80 0.39
C PRO A 13 9.79 4.84 1.22
N ARG A 14 10.13 3.71 1.83
CA ARG A 14 11.34 3.50 2.64
C ARG A 14 11.46 4.40 3.88
N SER A 15 10.34 4.93 4.39
CA SER A 15 10.31 5.71 5.64
C SER A 15 10.35 4.84 6.91
N GLY A 16 10.11 3.53 6.82
CA GLY A 16 9.94 2.62 7.95
C GLY A 16 8.46 2.42 8.34
N SER A 17 7.53 2.95 7.55
CA SER A 17 6.09 2.85 7.84
C SER A 17 5.56 1.42 7.92
N THR A 18 6.11 0.49 7.16
CA THR A 18 5.73 -0.93 7.23
C THR A 18 6.03 -1.52 8.62
N LEU A 19 7.21 -1.20 9.18
CA LEU A 19 7.57 -1.64 10.54
C LEU A 19 6.63 -1.05 11.60
N VAL A 20 6.29 0.24 11.46
CA VAL A 20 5.32 0.90 12.36
C VAL A 20 3.95 0.23 12.27
N CYS A 21 3.46 -0.02 11.05
CA CYS A 21 2.16 -0.67 10.84
C CYS A 21 2.14 -2.09 11.42
N HIS A 22 3.21 -2.86 11.22
CA HIS A 22 3.34 -4.19 11.80
C HIS A 22 3.30 -4.13 13.34
N ALA A 23 4.10 -3.26 13.96
CA ALA A 23 4.11 -3.10 15.40
C ALA A 23 2.74 -2.68 15.97
N LEU A 24 2.01 -1.81 15.27
CA LEU A 24 0.65 -1.42 15.66
C LEU A 24 -0.32 -2.61 15.54
N GLY A 25 -0.26 -3.37 14.45
CA GLY A 25 -1.09 -4.57 14.25
C GLY A 25 -0.87 -5.64 15.33
N GLU A 26 0.38 -5.86 15.73
CA GLU A 26 0.75 -6.83 16.78
C GLU A 26 0.17 -6.46 18.17
N THR A 27 -0.19 -5.22 18.40
CA THR A 27 -0.87 -4.82 19.66
C THR A 27 -2.24 -5.47 19.82
N GLY A 28 -2.89 -5.88 18.73
CA GLY A 28 -4.25 -6.42 18.71
C GLY A 28 -5.36 -5.40 19.02
N VAL A 29 -5.02 -4.15 19.37
CA VAL A 29 -5.96 -3.11 19.77
C VAL A 29 -5.86 -1.83 18.93
N ALA A 30 -4.81 -1.68 18.13
CA ALA A 30 -4.55 -0.50 17.32
C ALA A 30 -5.00 -0.63 15.87
N GLY A 31 -6.03 -1.41 15.57
CA GLY A 31 -6.40 -1.72 14.19
C GLY A 31 -5.41 -2.66 13.51
N ARG A 32 -5.61 -2.90 12.23
CA ARG A 32 -4.70 -3.70 11.38
C ARG A 32 -4.27 -2.85 10.19
N PRO A 33 -3.29 -1.94 10.35
CA PRO A 33 -2.93 -0.97 9.32
C PRO A 33 -2.16 -1.63 8.18
N GLU A 34 -2.84 -1.86 7.07
CA GLU A 34 -2.31 -2.38 5.81
C GLU A 34 -2.44 -1.35 4.69
N GLU A 35 -1.82 -1.61 3.54
CA GLU A 35 -1.94 -0.76 2.34
C GLU A 35 -3.23 -1.07 1.55
N TYR A 36 -4.39 -1.02 2.19
CA TYR A 36 -5.67 -1.30 1.56
C TYR A 36 -5.97 -0.42 0.35
N PHE A 37 -5.49 0.82 0.36
CA PHE A 37 -5.77 1.84 -0.64
C PHE A 37 -4.62 2.03 -1.63
N GLU A 38 -3.72 1.05 -1.74
CA GLU A 38 -2.70 1.15 -2.76
C GLU A 38 -3.35 1.22 -4.14
N ALA A 39 -2.68 1.89 -5.08
CA ALA A 39 -3.20 2.07 -6.42
C ALA A 39 -3.30 0.74 -7.15
N LEU A 40 -4.46 0.13 -7.03
CA LEU A 40 -4.74 -1.14 -7.69
C LEU A 40 -5.06 -0.91 -9.17
N ARG A 41 -4.64 -1.86 -9.99
CA ARG A 41 -5.06 -1.92 -11.39
C ARG A 41 -6.56 -2.21 -11.50
N HIS A 42 -7.14 -2.08 -12.67
CA HIS A 42 -8.54 -2.46 -12.92
C HIS A 42 -8.88 -3.90 -12.51
N SER A 43 -7.88 -4.78 -12.51
CA SER A 43 -8.00 -6.18 -12.08
C SER A 43 -8.03 -6.38 -10.57
N GLY A 44 -7.92 -5.32 -9.76
CA GLY A 44 -7.77 -5.41 -8.31
C GLY A 44 -6.38 -5.87 -7.83
N ARG A 45 -5.43 -6.00 -8.75
CA ARG A 45 -4.05 -6.39 -8.45
C ARG A 45 -3.22 -5.17 -8.11
N PRO A 46 -2.29 -5.26 -7.16
CA PRO A 46 -1.33 -4.19 -6.87
C PRO A 46 -0.58 -3.76 -8.13
N ARG A 47 -0.23 -2.49 -8.21
CA ARG A 47 0.69 -2.00 -9.24
C ARG A 47 2.05 -2.65 -9.08
N ARG A 48 2.71 -2.91 -10.19
CA ARG A 48 4.12 -3.31 -10.18
C ARG A 48 5.00 -2.12 -9.82
N PRO A 49 6.19 -2.35 -9.25
CA PRO A 49 7.10 -1.26 -8.86
C PRO A 49 7.41 -0.28 -10.00
N GLU A 50 7.57 -0.75 -11.23
CA GLU A 50 7.82 0.07 -12.41
C GLU A 50 6.68 1.07 -12.70
N GLU A 51 5.44 0.73 -12.36
CA GLU A 51 4.28 1.59 -12.60
C GLU A 51 4.25 2.82 -11.67
N TYR A 52 4.98 2.78 -10.55
CA TYR A 52 5.14 3.95 -9.68
C TYR A 52 6.14 4.98 -10.21
N PHE A 53 6.95 4.58 -11.18
CA PHE A 53 7.96 5.40 -11.83
C PHE A 53 7.60 5.78 -13.27
N LEU A 54 6.35 5.55 -13.69
CA LEU A 54 5.84 6.02 -14.98
C LEU A 54 5.98 7.56 -15.03
N GLY A 55 6.72 8.06 -16.04
CA GLY A 55 7.02 9.47 -16.19
C GLY A 55 8.37 9.92 -15.61
N VAL A 56 9.15 9.02 -15.00
CA VAL A 56 10.55 9.28 -14.69
C VAL A 56 11.37 9.14 -15.98
N GLU A 57 11.97 10.23 -16.43
CA GLU A 57 12.73 10.24 -17.70
C GLU A 57 14.16 9.72 -17.55
N ASP A 58 14.64 9.52 -16.30
CA ASP A 58 15.99 9.05 -16.03
C ASP A 58 16.21 7.64 -16.63
N PRO A 59 17.12 7.51 -17.65
CA PRO A 59 17.36 6.23 -18.31
C PRO A 59 17.84 5.13 -17.36
N SER A 60 18.62 5.48 -16.34
CA SER A 60 19.17 4.51 -15.37
C SER A 60 18.07 3.83 -14.55
N ILE A 61 16.99 4.56 -14.25
CA ILE A 61 15.84 4.02 -13.57
C ILE A 61 15.01 3.15 -14.52
N ARG A 62 14.79 3.62 -15.75
CA ARG A 62 14.01 2.89 -16.77
C ARG A 62 14.65 1.57 -17.15
N ASP A 63 15.94 1.55 -17.37
CA ASP A 63 16.68 0.35 -17.78
C ASP A 63 16.62 -0.73 -16.70
N HIS A 64 16.75 -0.34 -15.43
CA HIS A 64 16.62 -1.28 -14.31
C HIS A 64 15.21 -1.81 -14.09
N LEU A 65 14.18 -1.04 -14.41
CA LEU A 65 12.77 -1.46 -14.23
C LEU A 65 12.29 -2.29 -15.42
N GLY A 66 12.73 -1.99 -16.64
CA GLY A 66 12.29 -2.65 -17.87
C GLY A 66 12.70 -4.12 -17.99
N GLU A 67 13.88 -4.48 -17.49
CA GLU A 67 14.42 -5.84 -17.58
C GLU A 67 13.77 -6.84 -16.62
N ARG A 68 13.04 -6.39 -15.62
CA ARG A 68 12.53 -7.21 -14.50
C ARG A 68 11.01 -7.42 -14.48
N SER A 69 10.33 -7.02 -15.52
CA SER A 69 8.86 -7.16 -15.67
C SER A 69 8.37 -8.61 -15.88
N VAL A 70 9.21 -9.62 -15.69
CA VAL A 70 8.94 -11.02 -16.07
C VAL A 70 8.33 -11.87 -14.93
N GLY A 71 7.90 -11.29 -13.85
CA GLY A 71 7.23 -12.02 -12.76
C GLY A 71 5.73 -12.22 -13.00
N SER A 72 5.15 -13.28 -12.42
CA SER A 72 3.70 -13.44 -12.36
C SER A 72 3.06 -12.26 -11.64
N ASP A 73 1.91 -11.80 -12.12
CA ASP A 73 1.17 -10.73 -11.45
C ASP A 73 0.79 -11.17 -10.02
N PRO A 74 0.94 -10.30 -9.02
CA PRO A 74 0.47 -10.59 -7.67
C PRO A 74 -1.05 -10.84 -7.69
N PRO A 75 -1.58 -11.64 -6.75
CA PRO A 75 -3.02 -11.89 -6.65
C PRO A 75 -3.78 -10.57 -6.41
N PRO A 76 -5.08 -10.51 -6.75
CA PRO A 76 -5.92 -9.39 -6.36
C PRO A 76 -5.91 -9.18 -4.84
N ARG A 77 -5.94 -7.93 -4.40
CA ARG A 77 -5.93 -7.58 -2.96
C ARG A 77 -7.15 -8.13 -2.23
N SER A 78 -8.29 -8.16 -2.90
CA SER A 78 -9.54 -8.71 -2.40
C SER A 78 -10.40 -9.24 -3.55
N PRO A 79 -11.16 -10.34 -3.33
CA PRO A 79 -12.16 -10.80 -4.28
C PRO A 79 -13.33 -9.82 -4.43
N LEU A 80 -13.52 -8.90 -3.48
CA LEU A 80 -14.57 -7.88 -3.51
C LEU A 80 -14.16 -6.62 -4.27
N TRP A 81 -12.90 -6.56 -4.77
CA TRP A 81 -12.46 -5.44 -5.56
C TRP A 81 -13.33 -5.25 -6.79
N SER A 82 -13.96 -4.10 -6.86
CA SER A 82 -14.67 -3.63 -8.05
C SER A 82 -14.67 -2.11 -8.08
N ARG A 83 -14.27 -1.56 -9.23
CA ARG A 83 -14.32 -0.11 -9.44
C ARG A 83 -15.75 0.42 -9.47
N ALA A 84 -16.68 -0.39 -9.99
CA ALA A 84 -18.10 -0.03 -10.09
C ALA A 84 -18.86 -0.20 -8.77
N ALA A 85 -18.36 -1.03 -7.86
CA ALA A 85 -18.92 -1.31 -6.54
C ALA A 85 -17.83 -1.12 -5.47
N TYR A 86 -17.19 0.06 -5.47
CA TYR A 86 -16.09 0.36 -4.56
C TYR A 86 -16.54 0.48 -3.10
N ASP A 87 -17.82 0.75 -2.87
CA ASP A 87 -18.50 0.69 -1.59
C ASP A 87 -18.29 -0.67 -0.88
N ARG A 88 -18.49 -1.79 -1.60
CA ARG A 88 -18.28 -3.14 -1.06
C ARG A 88 -16.81 -3.41 -0.72
N TYR A 89 -15.91 -2.90 -1.54
CA TYR A 89 -14.48 -3.00 -1.23
C TYR A 89 -14.15 -2.21 0.04
N LEU A 90 -14.71 -1.02 0.21
CA LEU A 90 -14.52 -0.16 1.38
C LEU A 90 -15.09 -0.82 2.65
N GLU A 91 -16.26 -1.44 2.57
CA GLU A 91 -16.84 -2.23 3.67
C GLU A 91 -15.90 -3.38 4.10
N TRP A 92 -15.37 -4.12 3.13
CA TRP A 92 -14.39 -5.17 3.39
C TRP A 92 -13.10 -4.61 4.04
N VAL A 93 -12.62 -3.46 3.60
CA VAL A 93 -11.45 -2.80 4.18
C VAL A 93 -11.70 -2.46 5.63
N PHE A 94 -12.86 -1.92 5.96
CA PHE A 94 -13.23 -1.63 7.36
C PHE A 94 -13.30 -2.89 8.20
N GLU A 95 -13.87 -3.96 7.69
CA GLU A 95 -13.91 -5.24 8.41
C GLU A 95 -12.50 -5.80 8.63
N ALA A 96 -11.66 -5.80 7.60
CA ALA A 96 -10.29 -6.32 7.66
C ALA A 96 -9.37 -5.48 8.55
N GLY A 97 -9.51 -4.15 8.54
CA GLY A 97 -8.62 -3.20 9.20
C GLY A 97 -9.02 -2.83 10.63
N THR A 98 -10.23 -3.23 11.09
CA THR A 98 -10.74 -2.86 12.41
C THR A 98 -10.50 -3.97 13.43
N THR A 99 -10.04 -3.61 14.63
CA THR A 99 -9.95 -4.51 15.79
C THR A 99 -11.23 -4.50 16.61
N ALA A 100 -11.40 -5.47 17.51
CA ALA A 100 -12.63 -5.68 18.29
C ALA A 100 -13.05 -4.47 19.14
N ASN A 101 -12.12 -3.56 19.45
CA ASN A 101 -12.38 -2.32 20.19
C ASN A 101 -12.82 -1.14 19.29
N GLY A 102 -13.18 -1.41 18.02
CA GLY A 102 -13.65 -0.39 17.07
C GLY A 102 -12.56 0.48 16.43
N MET A 103 -11.27 0.20 16.67
CA MET A 103 -10.17 0.95 16.07
C MET A 103 -9.84 0.44 14.68
N PHE A 104 -9.95 1.30 13.67
CA PHE A 104 -9.51 1.05 12.31
C PHE A 104 -8.12 1.65 12.05
N GLY A 105 -7.26 0.92 11.34
CA GLY A 105 -5.96 1.41 10.89
C GLY A 105 -5.73 1.13 9.41
N ALA A 106 -5.17 2.11 8.70
CA ALA A 106 -4.72 1.94 7.32
C ALA A 106 -3.39 2.66 7.08
N LYS A 107 -2.62 2.19 6.09
CA LYS A 107 -1.46 2.92 5.56
C LYS A 107 -1.81 3.48 4.19
N MET A 108 -1.48 4.75 3.98
CA MET A 108 -1.68 5.43 2.71
C MET A 108 -0.40 6.15 2.29
N MET A 109 0.14 5.78 1.15
CA MET A 109 1.25 6.50 0.54
C MET A 109 0.73 7.68 -0.27
N TRP A 110 1.45 8.78 -0.27
CA TRP A 110 1.08 9.97 -1.05
C TRP A 110 0.88 9.67 -2.54
N GLY A 111 1.70 8.77 -3.10
CA GLY A 111 1.70 8.47 -4.52
C GLY A 111 0.40 7.88 -5.09
N TYR A 112 -0.50 7.36 -4.24
CA TYR A 112 -1.80 6.84 -4.69
C TYR A 112 -3.01 7.47 -4.02
N PHE A 113 -2.81 8.61 -3.35
CA PHE A 113 -3.91 9.36 -2.77
C PHE A 113 -4.94 9.81 -3.83
N GLY A 114 -4.47 10.26 -4.99
CA GLY A 114 -5.34 10.66 -6.10
C GLY A 114 -6.19 9.50 -6.65
N ASP A 115 -5.62 8.29 -6.73
CA ASP A 115 -6.36 7.08 -7.13
C ASP A 115 -7.47 6.75 -6.11
N PHE A 116 -7.15 6.82 -4.81
CA PHE A 116 -8.13 6.64 -3.73
C PHE A 116 -9.29 7.63 -3.86
N VAL A 117 -9.01 8.92 -4.01
CA VAL A 117 -10.03 9.97 -4.19
C VAL A 117 -10.92 9.66 -5.40
N SER A 118 -10.31 9.30 -6.53
CA SER A 118 -11.05 8.95 -7.75
C SER A 118 -11.97 7.75 -7.56
N LEU A 119 -11.56 6.75 -6.77
CA LEU A 119 -12.34 5.55 -6.50
C LEU A 119 -13.49 5.83 -5.54
N VAL A 120 -13.23 6.53 -4.45
CA VAL A 120 -14.25 6.89 -3.47
C VAL A 120 -15.35 7.75 -4.09
N ARG A 121 -15.02 8.64 -5.02
CA ARG A 121 -15.99 9.47 -5.75
C ARG A 121 -16.93 8.67 -6.69
N ASN A 122 -16.69 7.38 -6.93
CA ASN A 122 -17.68 6.52 -7.58
C ASN A 122 -18.84 6.11 -6.64
N ILE A 123 -18.65 6.24 -5.34
CA ILE A 123 -19.70 6.02 -4.34
C ILE A 123 -20.58 7.28 -4.31
N PRO A 124 -21.90 7.16 -4.56
CA PRO A 124 -22.79 8.32 -4.66
C PRO A 124 -22.72 9.28 -3.47
N GLU A 125 -22.58 8.74 -2.26
CA GLU A 125 -22.50 9.47 -1.00
C GLU A 125 -21.30 10.43 -0.95
N TYR A 126 -20.17 10.06 -1.56
CA TYR A 126 -18.91 10.83 -1.50
C TYR A 126 -18.62 11.62 -2.79
N ARG A 127 -19.47 11.54 -3.79
CA ARG A 127 -19.23 12.10 -5.13
C ARG A 127 -18.91 13.60 -5.09
N ASP A 128 -19.72 14.35 -4.38
CA ASP A 128 -19.69 15.82 -4.36
C ASP A 128 -19.10 16.40 -3.06
N VAL A 129 -18.58 15.54 -2.17
CA VAL A 129 -17.95 15.97 -0.92
C VAL A 129 -16.67 16.77 -1.24
N PRO A 130 -16.48 17.97 -0.66
CA PRO A 130 -15.26 18.74 -0.82
C PRO A 130 -14.02 17.92 -0.44
N LEU A 131 -12.91 18.09 -1.17
CA LEU A 131 -11.70 17.28 -0.96
C LEU A 131 -11.17 17.34 0.50
N ALA A 132 -11.26 18.51 1.13
CA ALA A 132 -10.83 18.69 2.51
C ALA A 132 -11.68 17.92 3.53
N GLU A 133 -12.93 17.61 3.16
CA GLU A 133 -13.89 16.91 4.02
C GLU A 133 -14.00 15.42 3.67
N LEU A 134 -13.44 15.00 2.53
CA LEU A 134 -13.63 13.65 2.00
C LEU A 134 -13.07 12.57 2.95
N LEU A 135 -11.85 12.75 3.44
CA LEU A 135 -11.26 11.77 4.36
C LEU A 135 -12.03 11.67 5.68
N PRO A 136 -12.38 12.78 6.36
CA PRO A 136 -13.24 12.74 7.54
C PRO A 136 -14.64 12.14 7.28
N ALA A 137 -15.19 12.32 6.08
CA ALA A 137 -16.48 11.72 5.71
C ALA A 137 -16.41 10.20 5.54
N VAL A 138 -15.27 9.70 5.02
CA VAL A 138 -15.06 8.26 4.81
C VAL A 138 -14.63 7.56 6.09
N PHE A 139 -13.80 8.21 6.92
CA PHE A 139 -13.16 7.59 8.10
C PHE A 139 -13.63 8.28 9.38
N PRO A 140 -14.46 7.63 10.21
CA PRO A 140 -14.94 8.20 11.46
C PRO A 140 -13.79 8.54 12.44
N ASP A 141 -13.91 9.67 13.12
CA ASP A 141 -12.94 10.18 14.11
C ASP A 141 -11.48 10.03 13.66
N LEU A 142 -11.18 10.58 12.47
CA LEU A 142 -9.94 10.36 11.77
C LEU A 142 -8.75 11.08 12.40
N THR A 143 -7.69 10.32 12.68
CA THR A 143 -6.37 10.82 13.08
C THR A 143 -5.32 10.49 12.04
N PHE A 144 -4.38 11.41 11.78
CA PHE A 144 -3.24 11.16 10.88
C PHE A 144 -1.97 10.86 11.67
N VAL A 145 -1.31 9.75 11.30
CA VAL A 145 0.01 9.37 11.83
C VAL A 145 1.05 9.56 10.73
N ARG A 146 1.88 10.59 10.85
CA ARG A 146 2.92 10.87 9.86
C ARG A 146 4.21 10.12 10.20
N VAL A 147 4.66 9.24 9.31
CA VAL A 147 5.94 8.53 9.45
C VAL A 147 6.97 9.14 8.51
N VAL A 148 8.06 9.64 9.09
CA VAL A 148 9.15 10.30 8.36
C VAL A 148 10.49 9.70 8.76
N ARG A 149 11.31 9.37 7.77
CA ARG A 149 12.72 9.02 8.00
C ARG A 149 13.56 10.29 8.03
N ALA A 150 14.21 10.57 9.17
CA ALA A 150 15.03 11.78 9.33
C ALA A 150 16.23 11.77 8.36
N ASN A 151 16.91 10.63 8.24
CA ASN A 151 18.05 10.50 7.33
C ASN A 151 17.58 10.25 5.90
N LYS A 152 17.49 11.32 5.10
CA LYS A 152 17.02 11.29 3.71
C LYS A 152 17.99 10.56 2.78
N VAL A 153 19.29 10.64 3.03
CA VAL A 153 20.30 9.92 2.25
C VAL A 153 20.10 8.41 2.39
N ARG A 154 19.96 7.93 3.62
CA ARG A 154 19.66 6.50 3.85
C ARG A 154 18.30 6.08 3.28
N GLN A 155 17.32 6.98 3.24
CA GLN A 155 16.02 6.70 2.61
C GLN A 155 16.20 6.54 1.10
N ALA A 156 16.91 7.44 0.45
CA ALA A 156 17.19 7.39 -0.98
C ALA A 156 17.99 6.13 -1.37
N VAL A 157 19.06 5.81 -0.63
CA VAL A 157 19.85 4.58 -0.85
C VAL A 157 18.99 3.33 -0.71
N SER A 158 18.11 3.30 0.29
CA SER A 158 17.20 2.16 0.49
C SER A 158 16.17 2.04 -0.64
N LEU A 159 15.68 3.18 -1.17
CA LEU A 159 14.78 3.20 -2.32
C LEU A 159 15.50 2.71 -3.58
N TRP A 160 16.69 3.23 -3.84
CA TRP A 160 17.51 2.83 -4.97
C TRP A 160 17.82 1.33 -4.97
N LYS A 161 18.21 0.77 -3.83
CA LYS A 161 18.40 -0.66 -3.67
C LYS A 161 17.13 -1.45 -3.98
N ALA A 162 15.97 -1.01 -3.47
CA ALA A 162 14.71 -1.68 -3.72
C ALA A 162 14.33 -1.68 -5.23
N VAL A 163 14.61 -0.59 -5.94
CA VAL A 163 14.45 -0.48 -7.39
C VAL A 163 15.37 -1.46 -8.10
N GLN A 164 16.66 -1.49 -7.75
CA GLN A 164 17.66 -2.35 -8.39
C GLN A 164 17.42 -3.85 -8.15
N THR A 165 16.96 -4.22 -6.94
CA THR A 165 16.80 -5.63 -6.55
C THR A 165 15.38 -6.14 -6.72
N ALA A 166 14.42 -5.26 -7.04
CA ALA A 166 12.97 -5.53 -7.00
C ALA A 166 12.48 -6.06 -5.63
N THR A 167 13.28 -5.88 -4.56
CA THR A 167 12.98 -6.36 -3.20
C THR A 167 12.49 -5.21 -2.35
N TRP A 168 11.19 -5.17 -2.11
CA TRP A 168 10.51 -4.09 -1.37
C TRP A 168 10.31 -4.41 0.11
N ARG A 169 10.33 -5.70 0.48
CA ARG A 169 10.22 -6.20 1.86
C ARG A 169 11.31 -7.23 2.12
N GLU A 170 11.76 -7.35 3.36
CA GLU A 170 12.82 -8.30 3.74
C GLU A 170 12.39 -9.76 3.61
N ASP A 171 11.11 -10.07 3.82
CA ASP A 171 10.53 -11.39 3.62
C ASP A 171 10.59 -11.88 2.16
N GLN A 172 10.66 -10.95 1.18
CA GLN A 172 10.84 -11.28 -0.23
C GLN A 172 12.27 -11.70 -0.57
N ALA A 173 13.27 -11.29 0.20
CA ALA A 173 14.68 -11.63 -0.02
C ALA A 173 14.97 -13.11 0.27
N THR A 174 14.26 -13.72 1.23
CA THR A 174 14.47 -15.11 1.64
C THR A 174 13.92 -16.11 0.62
N SER A 175 12.87 -15.74 -0.11
CA SER A 175 12.24 -16.58 -1.15
C SER A 175 13.10 -16.76 -2.41
N THR A 176 13.96 -15.80 -2.72
CA THR A 176 14.82 -15.84 -3.91
C THR A 176 16.12 -16.60 -3.67
N ALA A 177 16.54 -16.78 -2.42
CA ALA A 177 17.78 -17.45 -2.07
C ALA A 177 17.66 -18.99 -1.97
N VAL A 178 16.43 -19.54 -1.95
CA VAL A 178 16.19 -20.99 -1.78
C VAL A 178 16.13 -21.73 -3.12
N SER A 179 16.17 -21.04 -4.26
CA SER A 179 16.07 -21.66 -5.61
C SER A 179 17.41 -21.85 -6.32
N VAL A 180 18.53 -21.70 -5.64
CA VAL A 180 19.87 -21.97 -6.20
C VAL A 180 20.64 -22.86 -5.25
N GLU A 181 20.26 -24.12 -5.16
CA GLU A 181 21.11 -25.26 -4.81
C GLU A 181 20.24 -26.52 -4.82
N ASP A 182 20.24 -27.22 -5.92
CA ASP A 182 20.49 -28.68 -5.99
C ASP A 182 20.55 -29.08 -7.46
N ASP A 183 21.72 -28.90 -8.06
CA ASP A 183 22.12 -29.66 -9.25
C ASP A 183 23.22 -30.64 -8.79
N GLY A 184 22.74 -31.66 -8.13
CA GLY A 184 23.53 -32.85 -7.85
C GLY A 184 23.74 -33.62 -9.14
N SER A 185 24.91 -33.46 -9.74
CA SER A 185 25.41 -34.42 -10.73
C SER A 185 26.52 -35.27 -10.16
N PRO A 186 26.50 -36.59 -10.39
CA PRO A 186 27.41 -37.62 -9.82
C PRO A 186 28.84 -37.55 -10.36
#